data_ee042537bbbbd37fbdf49263bcff9bc2
#
_entry.id   ee042537bbbbd37fbdf49263bcff9bc2
#
_cell.length_a   1.000
_cell.length_b   1.000
_cell.length_c   1.000
_cell.angle_alpha   90.00
_cell.angle_beta   90.00
_cell.angle_gamma   90.00
#
_symmetry.space_group_name_H-M   'P 1'
#
loop_
_entity.id
_entity.type
_entity.pdbx_description
1 polymer ?
#
loop_
_entity_poly.entity_id
_entity_poly.type
_entity_poly.pdbx_seq_one_letter_code
_entity_poly.pdbx_strand_id
1 'polypeptide(L)'
;MFYIGCHLSSAKGFLAMGKDAEKIGATTFQFFTRNPRGGSAKPLDHEDIAAFLKLKEELGLGTLVAHAPYTLNGCSADEKIRDFAKQTMADDLERMEAVPGNLYNFHPGSHVKQGVEVGITYIAEMLNEILKPELHTTVLLETMAGKGSEVGRSFEELREILHSVELFDKMGVCMDTCHVWDAGYDIVNDLDGVLAEFDRVVGLERLKAVHLNDSMNVRGAGKDRHARIGEGEIGAEAIVRVINHPALRNLPFCLETPNELPGYAAEIRFLKDHRIG
;
A
#
# COMPACT_ATOMS: atom_id res chain seq x y z
N MET A 1 7.46 11.31 14.92
CA MET A 1 6.38 12.06 14.20
C MET A 1 5.32 11.04 13.74
N PHE A 2 4.04 11.38 13.73
CA PHE A 2 2.98 10.50 13.24
C PHE A 2 2.72 10.77 11.76
N TYR A 3 3.00 9.79 10.90
CA TYR A 3 2.81 9.89 9.46
C TYR A 3 1.45 9.30 9.08
N ILE A 4 0.49 10.17 8.79
CA ILE A 4 -0.88 9.82 8.40
C ILE A 4 -1.31 10.63 7.20
N GLY A 5 -1.96 10.00 6.25
CA GLY A 5 -2.50 10.62 5.05
C GLY A 5 -3.58 9.77 4.40
N CYS A 6 -3.89 10.09 3.18
CA CYS A 6 -4.89 9.36 2.39
C CYS A 6 -4.47 9.24 0.94
N HIS A 7 -5.27 8.53 0.15
CA HIS A 7 -5.09 8.45 -1.30
C HIS A 7 -5.51 9.75 -1.97
N LEU A 8 -4.55 10.46 -2.59
CA LEU A 8 -4.77 11.72 -3.28
C LEU A 8 -4.77 11.56 -4.80
N SER A 9 -5.48 12.45 -5.48
CA SER A 9 -5.53 12.45 -6.94
C SER A 9 -4.27 13.07 -7.55
N SER A 10 -3.53 12.29 -8.34
CA SER A 10 -2.35 12.74 -9.08
C SER A 10 -2.69 13.53 -10.37
N ALA A 11 -3.97 13.76 -10.67
CA ALA A 11 -4.42 14.38 -11.93
C ALA A 11 -3.84 15.79 -12.18
N LYS A 12 -3.53 16.53 -11.11
CA LYS A 12 -3.00 17.92 -11.16
C LYS A 12 -1.51 18.04 -10.83
N GLY A 13 -0.78 16.91 -10.72
CA GLY A 13 0.64 16.88 -10.41
C GLY A 13 0.96 16.75 -8.93
N PHE A 14 2.27 16.66 -8.64
CA PHE A 14 2.80 16.45 -7.29
C PHE A 14 2.60 17.64 -6.36
N LEU A 15 2.84 18.87 -6.87
CA LEU A 15 2.67 20.08 -6.07
C LEU A 15 1.22 20.25 -5.60
N ALA A 16 0.25 19.89 -6.46
CA ALA A 16 -1.17 19.92 -6.08
C ALA A 16 -1.49 18.91 -4.99
N MET A 17 -0.95 17.68 -5.06
CA MET A 17 -1.09 16.68 -4.00
C MET A 17 -0.47 17.17 -2.68
N GLY A 18 0.70 17.79 -2.72
CA GLY A 18 1.34 18.38 -1.52
C GLY A 18 0.46 19.45 -0.86
N LYS A 19 -0.15 20.33 -1.64
CA LYS A 19 -1.08 21.36 -1.15
C LYS A 19 -2.38 20.75 -0.61
N ASP A 20 -2.91 19.71 -1.24
CA ASP A 20 -4.08 19.00 -0.73
C ASP A 20 -3.75 18.28 0.59
N ALA A 21 -2.57 17.67 0.71
CA ALA A 21 -2.09 17.07 1.95
C ALA A 21 -1.99 18.11 3.09
N GLU A 22 -1.40 19.27 2.83
CA GLU A 22 -1.34 20.40 3.77
C GLU A 22 -2.75 20.81 4.23
N LYS A 23 -3.66 21.02 3.29
CA LYS A 23 -5.03 21.46 3.55
C LYS A 23 -5.82 20.54 4.46
N ILE A 24 -5.62 19.22 4.31
CA ILE A 24 -6.31 18.20 5.13
C ILE A 24 -5.52 17.84 6.39
N GLY A 25 -4.35 18.44 6.59
CA GLY A 25 -3.49 18.16 7.74
C GLY A 25 -2.77 16.80 7.64
N ALA A 26 -2.60 16.25 6.46
CA ALA A 26 -1.83 15.03 6.26
C ALA A 26 -0.32 15.26 6.42
N THR A 27 0.41 14.25 6.86
CA THR A 27 1.87 14.25 7.03
C THR A 27 2.57 13.26 6.11
N THR A 28 1.83 12.53 5.33
CA THR A 28 2.19 11.70 4.19
C THR A 28 0.99 11.57 3.26
N PHE A 29 1.13 10.91 2.12
CA PHE A 29 -0.01 10.55 1.28
C PHE A 29 0.33 9.41 0.34
N GLN A 30 -0.72 8.81 -0.23
CA GLN A 30 -0.67 7.83 -1.30
C GLN A 30 -1.23 8.42 -2.59
N PHE A 31 -0.80 7.88 -3.73
CA PHE A 31 -1.31 8.29 -5.04
C PHE A 31 -1.13 7.17 -6.07
N PHE A 32 -1.97 7.15 -7.11
CA PHE A 32 -1.70 6.32 -8.28
C PHE A 32 -0.65 6.96 -9.19
N THR A 33 0.33 6.16 -9.63
CA THR A 33 1.39 6.58 -10.56
C THR A 33 0.85 6.99 -11.93
N ARG A 34 -0.31 6.42 -12.28
CA ARG A 34 -1.06 6.63 -13.54
C ARG A 34 -2.55 6.43 -13.36
N ASN A 35 -3.33 6.60 -14.42
CA ASN A 35 -4.75 6.27 -14.35
C ASN A 35 -4.93 4.78 -13.95
N PRO A 36 -5.59 4.50 -12.81
CA PRO A 36 -5.74 3.13 -12.31
C PRO A 36 -6.61 2.22 -13.19
N ARG A 37 -7.34 2.80 -14.15
CA ARG A 37 -8.19 2.07 -15.13
C ARG A 37 -7.57 1.99 -16.52
N GLY A 38 -6.41 2.60 -16.73
CA GLY A 38 -5.76 2.63 -18.04
C GLY A 38 -4.25 2.68 -17.91
N GLY A 39 -3.55 2.11 -18.92
CA GLY A 39 -2.10 1.96 -18.90
C GLY A 39 -1.30 3.25 -19.17
N SER A 40 -1.93 4.35 -19.59
CA SER A 40 -1.21 5.57 -19.95
C SER A 40 -0.85 6.41 -18.73
N ALA A 41 0.42 6.85 -18.67
CA ALA A 41 0.88 7.85 -17.74
C ALA A 41 1.14 9.18 -18.46
N LYS A 42 0.89 10.31 -17.79
CA LYS A 42 1.29 11.62 -18.31
C LYS A 42 2.82 11.74 -18.25
N PRO A 43 3.46 12.52 -19.15
CA PRO A 43 4.86 12.87 -19.00
C PRO A 43 5.11 13.46 -17.59
N LEU A 44 6.31 13.20 -17.04
CA LEU A 44 6.71 13.83 -15.78
C LEU A 44 6.95 15.32 -16.02
N ASP A 45 6.39 16.14 -15.14
CA ASP A 45 6.66 17.58 -15.08
C ASP A 45 7.74 17.81 -14.02
N HIS A 46 8.97 17.99 -14.46
CA HIS A 46 10.12 18.17 -13.57
C HIS A 46 10.07 19.50 -12.78
N GLU A 47 9.40 20.54 -13.29
CA GLU A 47 9.22 21.78 -12.57
C GLU A 47 8.20 21.61 -11.43
N ASP A 48 7.10 20.93 -11.70
CA ASP A 48 6.10 20.56 -10.67
C ASP A 48 6.73 19.67 -9.59
N ILE A 49 7.52 18.68 -9.98
CA ILE A 49 8.22 17.80 -9.04
C ILE A 49 9.21 18.60 -8.18
N ALA A 50 10.02 19.47 -8.77
CA ALA A 50 10.98 20.29 -8.03
C ALA A 50 10.28 21.22 -7.03
N ALA A 51 9.18 21.85 -7.43
CA ALA A 51 8.35 22.65 -6.54
C ALA A 51 7.72 21.83 -5.41
N PHE A 52 7.27 20.61 -5.71
CA PHE A 52 6.74 19.69 -4.71
C PHE A 52 7.81 19.25 -3.70
N LEU A 53 9.01 18.88 -4.16
CA LEU A 53 10.08 18.43 -3.27
C LEU A 53 10.45 19.53 -2.26
N LYS A 54 10.46 20.79 -2.68
CA LYS A 54 10.64 21.94 -1.78
C LYS A 54 9.50 22.02 -0.75
N LEU A 55 8.24 21.94 -1.20
CA LEU A 55 7.08 21.96 -0.32
C LEU A 55 7.10 20.75 0.66
N LYS A 56 7.50 19.58 0.18
CA LYS A 56 7.64 18.36 1.00
C LYS A 56 8.59 18.59 2.18
N GLU A 57 9.74 19.23 1.91
CA GLU A 57 10.71 19.58 2.95
C GLU A 57 10.16 20.64 3.92
N GLU A 58 9.56 21.71 3.42
CA GLU A 58 8.95 22.79 4.22
C GLU A 58 7.85 22.27 5.17
N LEU A 59 7.01 21.34 4.70
CA LEU A 59 5.93 20.74 5.50
C LEU A 59 6.38 19.57 6.37
N GLY A 60 7.59 19.04 6.17
CA GLY A 60 8.08 17.83 6.83
C GLY A 60 7.27 16.59 6.48
N LEU A 61 6.79 16.48 5.22
CA LEU A 61 6.08 15.31 4.76
C LEU A 61 7.00 14.08 4.76
N GLY A 62 6.49 12.98 5.31
CA GLY A 62 7.19 11.71 5.40
C GLY A 62 7.33 10.99 4.05
N THR A 63 7.66 9.71 4.15
CA THR A 63 7.74 8.81 3.01
C THR A 63 6.37 8.68 2.33
N LEU A 64 6.33 8.84 1.02
CA LEU A 64 5.11 8.71 0.22
C LEU A 64 4.91 7.26 -0.22
N VAL A 65 3.67 6.90 -0.49
CA VAL A 65 3.31 5.60 -1.06
C VAL A 65 2.74 5.82 -2.47
N ALA A 66 3.45 5.37 -3.49
CA ALA A 66 2.87 5.24 -4.81
C ALA A 66 2.12 3.91 -4.89
N HIS A 67 0.97 3.89 -5.51
CA HIS A 67 0.19 2.67 -5.70
C HIS A 67 0.12 2.31 -7.19
N ALA A 68 0.40 1.06 -7.51
CA ALA A 68 0.20 0.51 -8.85
C ALA A 68 -1.29 0.56 -9.22
N PRO A 69 -1.65 0.66 -10.51
CA PRO A 69 -3.03 0.46 -10.93
C PRO A 69 -3.56 -0.88 -10.43
N TYR A 70 -4.71 -0.87 -9.74
CA TYR A 70 -5.33 -2.09 -9.20
C TYR A 70 -5.81 -3.08 -10.27
N THR A 71 -5.76 -2.70 -11.53
CA THR A 71 -6.05 -3.56 -12.68
C THR A 71 -4.87 -4.41 -13.12
N LEU A 72 -3.67 -4.17 -12.59
CA LEU A 72 -2.50 -4.98 -12.92
C LEU A 72 -2.63 -6.37 -12.30
N ASN A 73 -2.22 -7.37 -13.07
CA ASN A 73 -2.19 -8.76 -12.61
C ASN A 73 -0.95 -9.48 -13.15
N GLY A 74 0.14 -9.42 -12.38
CA GLY A 74 1.42 -10.05 -12.71
C GLY A 74 1.37 -11.59 -12.70
N CYS A 75 0.33 -12.20 -12.14
CA CYS A 75 0.18 -13.66 -12.07
C CYS A 75 -1.02 -14.20 -12.86
N SER A 76 -1.54 -13.43 -13.82
CA SER A 76 -2.62 -13.87 -14.70
C SER A 76 -2.25 -15.13 -15.50
N ALA A 77 -3.26 -15.96 -15.84
CA ALA A 77 -3.11 -17.05 -16.80
C ALA A 77 -2.78 -16.54 -18.21
N ASP A 78 -3.22 -15.32 -18.55
CA ASP A 78 -2.95 -14.69 -19.84
C ASP A 78 -1.59 -13.96 -19.81
N GLU A 79 -0.67 -14.43 -20.67
CA GLU A 79 0.68 -13.87 -20.80
C GLU A 79 0.66 -12.38 -21.17
N LYS A 80 -0.27 -11.95 -22.01
CA LYS A 80 -0.38 -10.53 -22.41
C LYS A 80 -0.73 -9.63 -21.21
N ILE A 81 -1.53 -10.14 -20.28
CA ILE A 81 -1.87 -9.42 -19.04
C ILE A 81 -0.64 -9.35 -18.14
N ARG A 82 0.14 -10.42 -18.02
CA ARG A 82 1.40 -10.43 -17.26
C ARG A 82 2.42 -9.47 -17.85
N ASP A 83 2.62 -9.50 -19.18
CA ASP A 83 3.55 -8.60 -19.87
C ASP A 83 3.15 -7.13 -19.72
N PHE A 84 1.86 -6.84 -19.80
CA PHE A 84 1.35 -5.50 -19.55
C PHE A 84 1.61 -5.05 -18.10
N ALA A 85 1.39 -5.91 -17.11
CA ALA A 85 1.68 -5.62 -15.72
C ALA A 85 3.18 -5.35 -15.52
N LYS A 86 4.05 -6.22 -16.05
CA LYS A 86 5.52 -6.08 -16.01
C LYS A 86 6.00 -4.76 -16.60
N GLN A 87 5.59 -4.45 -17.82
CA GLN A 87 5.97 -3.20 -18.49
C GLN A 87 5.49 -1.96 -17.74
N THR A 88 4.26 -2.02 -17.24
CA THR A 88 3.67 -0.91 -16.47
C THR A 88 4.41 -0.66 -15.17
N MET A 89 4.73 -1.73 -14.41
CA MET A 89 5.46 -1.61 -13.16
C MET A 89 6.91 -1.14 -13.39
N ALA A 90 7.57 -1.61 -14.44
CA ALA A 90 8.93 -1.16 -14.79
C ALA A 90 8.95 0.35 -15.07
N ASP A 91 8.00 0.86 -15.88
CA ASP A 91 7.86 2.30 -16.16
C ASP A 91 7.51 3.09 -14.90
N ASP A 92 6.63 2.56 -14.05
CA ASP A 92 6.30 3.21 -12.78
C ASP A 92 7.51 3.34 -11.85
N LEU A 93 8.33 2.31 -11.73
CA LEU A 93 9.55 2.34 -10.92
C LEU A 93 10.56 3.38 -11.44
N GLU A 94 10.77 3.46 -12.77
CA GLU A 94 11.58 4.53 -13.37
C GLU A 94 11.03 5.92 -13.03
N ARG A 95 9.73 6.10 -13.09
CA ARG A 95 9.06 7.38 -12.78
C ARG A 95 9.19 7.75 -11.32
N MET A 96 9.18 6.76 -10.41
CA MET A 96 9.35 6.99 -8.97
C MET A 96 10.75 7.50 -8.61
N GLU A 97 11.77 7.24 -9.42
CA GLU A 97 13.12 7.77 -9.19
C GLU A 97 13.21 9.30 -9.36
N ALA A 98 12.20 9.94 -9.95
CA ALA A 98 12.07 11.41 -9.93
C ALA A 98 11.69 11.96 -8.53
N VAL A 99 11.15 11.12 -7.65
CA VAL A 99 10.82 11.42 -6.24
C VAL A 99 11.40 10.32 -5.36
N PRO A 100 12.75 10.29 -5.20
CA PRO A 100 13.46 9.14 -4.62
C PRO A 100 13.16 8.92 -3.14
N GLY A 101 13.42 7.70 -2.66
CA GLY A 101 13.28 7.31 -1.25
C GLY A 101 11.85 7.09 -0.80
N ASN A 102 10.93 6.83 -1.72
CA ASN A 102 9.53 6.52 -1.46
C ASN A 102 9.21 5.03 -1.69
N LEU A 103 7.96 4.66 -1.45
CA LEU A 103 7.46 3.29 -1.53
C LEU A 103 6.59 3.13 -2.78
N TYR A 104 6.62 1.95 -3.39
CA TYR A 104 5.73 1.58 -4.49
C TYR A 104 4.97 0.31 -4.10
N ASN A 105 3.69 0.44 -3.80
CA ASN A 105 2.81 -0.64 -3.38
C ASN A 105 2.05 -1.22 -4.57
N PHE A 106 1.85 -2.55 -4.59
CA PHE A 106 1.02 -3.21 -5.59
C PHE A 106 0.30 -4.43 -5.01
N HIS A 107 -0.88 -4.74 -5.57
CA HIS A 107 -1.58 -6.00 -5.33
C HIS A 107 -0.83 -7.13 -6.04
N PRO A 108 -0.44 -8.22 -5.36
CA PRO A 108 0.23 -9.35 -5.99
C PRO A 108 -0.52 -9.91 -7.20
N GLY A 109 -1.85 -9.83 -7.18
CA GLY A 109 -2.69 -10.22 -8.30
C GLY A 109 -3.52 -11.48 -8.03
N SER A 110 -4.03 -12.07 -9.10
CA SER A 110 -4.95 -13.20 -9.03
C SER A 110 -4.51 -14.31 -9.99
N HIS A 111 -4.29 -15.52 -9.46
CA HIS A 111 -3.77 -16.65 -10.23
C HIS A 111 -4.77 -17.29 -11.20
N VAL A 112 -6.03 -16.87 -11.18
CA VAL A 112 -7.08 -17.29 -12.15
C VAL A 112 -7.09 -18.80 -12.40
N LYS A 113 -7.30 -19.59 -11.33
CA LYS A 113 -7.41 -21.07 -11.34
C LYS A 113 -6.11 -21.85 -11.68
N GLN A 114 -4.96 -21.20 -11.84
CA GLN A 114 -3.68 -21.90 -12.08
C GLN A 114 -3.09 -22.52 -10.80
N GLY A 115 -3.54 -22.08 -9.64
CA GLY A 115 -2.97 -22.40 -8.33
C GLY A 115 -2.08 -21.30 -7.78
N VAL A 116 -2.03 -21.18 -6.47
CA VAL A 116 -1.30 -20.13 -5.78
C VAL A 116 0.22 -20.20 -6.04
N GLU A 117 0.78 -21.40 -6.08
CA GLU A 117 2.22 -21.64 -6.33
C GLU A 117 2.66 -21.10 -7.68
N VAL A 118 1.83 -21.32 -8.74
CA VAL A 118 2.08 -20.76 -10.08
C VAL A 118 1.99 -19.24 -10.05
N GLY A 119 1.02 -18.70 -9.31
CA GLY A 119 0.88 -17.26 -9.12
C GLY A 119 2.10 -16.63 -8.47
N ILE A 120 2.59 -17.23 -7.38
CA ILE A 120 3.80 -16.80 -6.67
C ILE A 120 5.01 -16.82 -7.59
N THR A 121 5.18 -17.89 -8.38
CA THR A 121 6.29 -18.01 -9.34
C THR A 121 6.26 -16.87 -10.35
N TYR A 122 5.13 -16.58 -10.98
CA TYR A 122 5.03 -15.50 -11.97
C TYR A 122 5.28 -14.10 -11.37
N ILE A 123 4.81 -13.86 -10.14
CA ILE A 123 5.08 -12.59 -9.45
C ILE A 123 6.58 -12.43 -9.19
N ALA A 124 7.24 -13.47 -8.69
CA ALA A 124 8.68 -13.45 -8.41
C ALA A 124 9.51 -13.28 -9.68
N GLU A 125 9.18 -13.99 -10.77
CA GLU A 125 9.82 -13.83 -12.07
C GLU A 125 9.68 -12.40 -12.59
N MET A 126 8.48 -11.83 -12.56
CA MET A 126 8.24 -10.44 -12.94
C MET A 126 9.11 -9.48 -12.14
N LEU A 127 9.15 -9.63 -10.82
CA LEU A 127 9.94 -8.77 -9.93
C LEU A 127 11.45 -8.90 -10.19
N ASN A 128 11.95 -10.11 -10.43
CA ASN A 128 13.36 -10.36 -10.76
C ASN A 128 13.76 -9.71 -12.10
N GLU A 129 12.82 -9.57 -13.05
CA GLU A 129 13.10 -8.89 -14.31
C GLU A 129 13.10 -7.36 -14.19
N ILE A 130 12.23 -6.78 -13.34
CA ILE A 130 12.04 -5.31 -13.29
C ILE A 130 12.83 -4.61 -12.21
N LEU A 131 13.17 -5.30 -11.11
CA LEU A 131 13.96 -4.71 -10.04
C LEU A 131 15.41 -4.50 -10.48
N LYS A 132 15.98 -3.36 -10.09
CA LYS A 132 17.38 -3.01 -10.38
C LYS A 132 18.08 -2.59 -9.09
N PRO A 133 19.37 -2.89 -8.91
CA PRO A 133 20.12 -2.53 -7.70
C PRO A 133 20.14 -1.03 -7.42
N GLU A 134 20.13 -0.20 -8.46
CA GLU A 134 20.21 1.26 -8.38
C GLU A 134 18.90 1.94 -7.96
N LEU A 135 17.77 1.26 -7.94
CA LEU A 135 16.50 1.84 -7.50
C LEU A 135 16.56 2.31 -6.06
N HIS A 136 16.07 3.52 -5.80
CA HIS A 136 15.89 4.08 -4.46
C HIS A 136 14.49 3.81 -3.90
N THR A 137 13.58 3.37 -4.76
CA THR A 137 12.19 3.03 -4.43
C THR A 137 12.15 1.61 -3.85
N THR A 138 11.49 1.43 -2.70
CA THR A 138 11.20 0.11 -2.13
C THR A 138 9.84 -0.36 -2.65
N VAL A 139 9.79 -1.59 -3.16
CA VAL A 139 8.56 -2.20 -3.70
C VAL A 139 7.84 -2.99 -2.62
N LEU A 140 6.54 -2.76 -2.45
CA LEU A 140 5.73 -3.40 -1.41
C LEU A 140 4.71 -4.35 -2.01
N LEU A 141 4.69 -5.57 -1.46
CA LEU A 141 3.57 -6.50 -1.61
C LEU A 141 2.47 -6.07 -0.64
N GLU A 142 1.26 -5.88 -1.14
CA GLU A 142 0.12 -5.65 -0.26
C GLU A 142 -0.43 -6.96 0.30
N THR A 143 -0.82 -6.96 1.57
CA THR A 143 -1.64 -8.05 2.13
C THR A 143 -3.01 -8.04 1.48
N MET A 144 -3.54 -9.22 1.06
CA MET A 144 -4.78 -9.32 0.31
C MET A 144 -5.89 -9.98 1.12
N ALA A 145 -7.14 -9.63 0.81
CA ALA A 145 -8.33 -10.17 1.47
C ALA A 145 -8.62 -11.64 1.15
N GLY A 146 -8.02 -12.18 0.09
CA GLY A 146 -8.28 -13.54 -0.38
C GLY A 146 -9.56 -13.66 -1.22
N LYS A 147 -9.96 -12.57 -1.89
CA LYS A 147 -11.11 -12.55 -2.77
C LYS A 147 -10.85 -13.38 -4.04
N GLY A 148 -11.65 -14.42 -4.22
CA GLY A 148 -11.52 -15.31 -5.39
C GLY A 148 -10.20 -16.08 -5.40
N SER A 149 -9.28 -15.73 -6.29
CA SER A 149 -7.97 -16.37 -6.46
C SER A 149 -6.81 -15.38 -6.26
N GLU A 150 -7.00 -14.38 -5.43
CA GLU A 150 -5.94 -13.45 -5.03
C GLU A 150 -4.78 -14.18 -4.35
N VAL A 151 -3.57 -13.73 -4.66
CA VAL A 151 -2.31 -14.17 -4.03
C VAL A 151 -1.91 -13.12 -3.00
N GLY A 152 -1.32 -13.55 -1.88
CA GLY A 152 -0.90 -12.65 -0.79
C GLY A 152 -1.92 -12.53 0.34
N ARG A 153 -2.90 -13.45 0.41
CA ARG A 153 -3.89 -13.49 1.49
C ARG A 153 -3.35 -14.01 2.82
N SER A 154 -2.26 -14.77 2.79
CA SER A 154 -1.58 -15.23 4.00
C SER A 154 -0.15 -14.71 4.05
N PHE A 155 0.41 -14.62 5.25
CA PHE A 155 1.79 -14.19 5.44
C PHE A 155 2.78 -15.17 4.82
N GLU A 156 2.44 -16.47 4.75
CA GLU A 156 3.24 -17.48 4.07
C GLU A 156 3.35 -17.20 2.57
N GLU A 157 2.24 -16.85 1.91
CA GLU A 157 2.27 -16.50 0.48
C GLU A 157 3.17 -15.29 0.20
N LEU A 158 3.10 -14.25 1.05
CA LEU A 158 3.97 -13.08 0.94
C LEU A 158 5.44 -13.44 1.16
N ARG A 159 5.74 -14.26 2.18
CA ARG A 159 7.09 -14.76 2.45
C ARG A 159 7.65 -15.51 1.25
N GLU A 160 6.87 -16.40 0.63
CA GLU A 160 7.30 -17.20 -0.52
C GLU A 160 7.64 -16.30 -1.72
N ILE A 161 6.84 -15.28 -1.99
CA ILE A 161 7.18 -14.28 -3.02
C ILE A 161 8.49 -13.59 -2.68
N LEU A 162 8.60 -13.04 -1.45
CA LEU A 162 9.78 -12.30 -1.02
C LEU A 162 11.06 -13.13 -1.12
N HIS A 163 11.03 -14.40 -0.68
CA HIS A 163 12.20 -15.29 -0.74
C HIS A 163 12.58 -15.73 -2.16
N SER A 164 11.65 -15.61 -3.12
CA SER A 164 11.90 -15.93 -4.52
C SER A 164 12.42 -14.72 -5.33
N VAL A 165 12.53 -13.54 -4.69
CA VAL A 165 13.04 -12.32 -5.32
C VAL A 165 14.53 -12.16 -5.00
N GLU A 166 15.37 -12.05 -6.04
CA GLU A 166 16.84 -11.93 -5.91
C GLU A 166 17.24 -10.64 -5.19
N LEU A 167 16.59 -9.52 -5.51
CA LEU A 167 16.81 -8.22 -4.86
C LEU A 167 15.87 -8.03 -3.65
N PHE A 168 15.88 -9.01 -2.76
CA PHE A 168 15.08 -9.05 -1.55
C PHE A 168 15.12 -7.76 -0.72
N ASP A 169 16.27 -7.10 -0.66
CA ASP A 169 16.44 -5.85 0.10
C ASP A 169 15.66 -4.66 -0.49
N LYS A 170 15.23 -4.76 -1.75
CA LYS A 170 14.35 -3.76 -2.40
C LYS A 170 12.87 -4.00 -2.12
N MET A 171 12.54 -5.07 -1.39
CA MET A 171 11.18 -5.50 -1.13
C MET A 171 10.73 -5.23 0.30
N GLY A 172 9.43 -4.99 0.46
CA GLY A 172 8.74 -4.91 1.74
C GLY A 172 7.28 -5.32 1.61
N VAL A 173 6.51 -5.04 2.65
CA VAL A 173 5.07 -5.34 2.72
C VAL A 173 4.32 -4.08 3.13
N CYS A 174 3.14 -3.88 2.55
CA CYS A 174 2.10 -2.97 3.01
C CYS A 174 0.99 -3.81 3.65
N MET A 175 0.69 -3.55 4.90
CA MET A 175 -0.41 -4.23 5.61
C MET A 175 -1.68 -3.39 5.47
N ASP A 176 -2.71 -3.91 4.81
CA ASP A 176 -4.04 -3.32 4.81
C ASP A 176 -4.88 -3.93 5.93
N THR A 177 -5.42 -3.08 6.82
CA THR A 177 -6.20 -3.53 7.98
C THR A 177 -7.52 -4.19 7.58
N CYS A 178 -8.17 -3.71 6.52
CA CYS A 178 -9.37 -4.36 5.96
C CYS A 178 -9.03 -5.72 5.35
N HIS A 179 -7.93 -5.81 4.58
CA HIS A 179 -7.54 -7.04 3.91
C HIS A 179 -7.15 -8.14 4.90
N VAL A 180 -6.31 -7.85 5.89
CA VAL A 180 -5.95 -8.88 6.90
C VAL A 180 -7.16 -9.32 7.71
N TRP A 181 -8.08 -8.41 8.05
CA TRP A 181 -9.34 -8.75 8.69
C TRP A 181 -10.22 -9.65 7.83
N ASP A 182 -10.41 -9.28 6.57
CA ASP A 182 -11.19 -10.06 5.61
C ASP A 182 -10.53 -11.41 5.26
N ALA A 183 -9.20 -11.52 5.37
CA ALA A 183 -8.46 -12.77 5.25
C ALA A 183 -8.56 -13.68 6.48
N GLY A 184 -9.02 -13.16 7.64
CA GLY A 184 -9.29 -13.94 8.84
C GLY A 184 -8.43 -13.61 10.06
N TYR A 185 -7.44 -12.72 9.94
CA TYR A 185 -6.59 -12.29 11.05
C TYR A 185 -7.37 -11.40 12.03
N ASP A 186 -7.30 -11.70 13.33
CA ASP A 186 -8.07 -11.00 14.37
C ASP A 186 -7.35 -9.76 14.91
N ILE A 187 -7.25 -8.72 14.10
CA ILE A 187 -6.64 -7.45 14.51
C ILE A 187 -7.49 -6.67 15.53
N VAL A 188 -8.73 -7.11 15.76
CA VAL A 188 -9.64 -6.48 16.74
C VAL A 188 -9.37 -6.99 18.14
N ASN A 189 -9.24 -8.30 18.35
CA ASN A 189 -9.10 -8.88 19.68
C ASN A 189 -7.66 -9.33 19.98
N ASP A 190 -6.83 -9.58 18.97
CA ASP A 190 -5.48 -10.13 19.09
C ASP A 190 -4.47 -9.51 18.12
N LEU A 191 -4.38 -8.18 18.11
CA LEU A 191 -3.41 -7.47 17.26
C LEU A 191 -1.97 -7.90 17.54
N ASP A 192 -1.60 -8.09 18.82
CA ASP A 192 -0.26 -8.54 19.22
C ASP A 192 0.05 -9.94 18.66
N GLY A 193 -0.91 -10.87 18.70
CA GLY A 193 -0.75 -12.21 18.12
C GLY A 193 -0.61 -12.18 16.61
N VAL A 194 -1.39 -11.35 15.91
CA VAL A 194 -1.27 -11.18 14.45
C VAL A 194 0.10 -10.61 14.07
N LEU A 195 0.58 -9.59 14.79
CA LEU A 195 1.90 -9.01 14.52
C LEU A 195 3.05 -9.96 14.88
N ALA A 196 2.91 -10.78 15.94
CA ALA A 196 3.88 -11.81 16.28
C ALA A 196 3.92 -12.92 15.20
N GLU A 197 2.78 -13.28 14.62
CA GLU A 197 2.73 -14.21 13.49
C GLU A 197 3.39 -13.61 12.25
N PHE A 198 3.10 -12.33 11.94
CA PHE A 198 3.76 -11.62 10.84
C PHE A 198 5.27 -11.58 11.03
N ASP A 199 5.75 -11.26 12.23
CA ASP A 199 7.18 -11.22 12.55
C ASP A 199 7.84 -12.60 12.35
N ARG A 200 7.21 -13.65 12.85
CA ARG A 200 7.72 -15.02 12.71
C ARG A 200 7.77 -15.50 11.26
N VAL A 201 6.82 -15.08 10.42
CA VAL A 201 6.68 -15.58 9.03
C VAL A 201 7.43 -14.71 8.04
N VAL A 202 7.29 -13.38 8.14
CA VAL A 202 7.80 -12.41 7.17
C VAL A 202 8.96 -11.59 7.73
N GLY A 203 8.88 -11.21 9.02
CA GLY A 203 9.74 -10.25 9.68
C GLY A 203 9.14 -8.85 9.73
N LEU A 204 9.02 -8.27 10.94
CA LEU A 204 8.45 -6.92 11.12
C LEU A 204 9.26 -5.83 10.44
N GLU A 205 10.54 -6.03 10.22
CA GLU A 205 11.41 -5.11 9.49
C GLU A 205 11.03 -4.98 8.01
N ARG A 206 10.26 -5.93 7.47
CA ARG A 206 9.72 -5.88 6.10
C ARG A 206 8.42 -5.08 6.00
N LEU A 207 7.75 -4.82 7.11
CA LEU A 207 6.55 -3.99 7.12
C LEU A 207 6.95 -2.52 6.97
N LYS A 208 6.56 -1.89 5.89
CA LYS A 208 7.01 -0.54 5.51
C LYS A 208 5.89 0.50 5.44
N ALA A 209 4.65 0.06 5.28
CA ALA A 209 3.47 0.93 5.24
C ALA A 209 2.24 0.19 5.77
N VAL A 210 1.23 0.97 6.13
CA VAL A 210 -0.08 0.45 6.54
C VAL A 210 -1.16 1.20 5.78
N HIS A 211 -2.01 0.46 5.06
CA HIS A 211 -3.31 0.96 4.64
C HIS A 211 -4.27 0.84 5.80
N LEU A 212 -4.80 1.96 6.25
CA LEU A 212 -5.57 2.06 7.47
C LEU A 212 -7.05 2.22 7.12
N ASN A 213 -7.75 1.11 7.02
CA ASN A 213 -9.13 1.02 6.57
C ASN A 213 -9.97 0.24 7.57
N ASP A 214 -11.23 0.63 7.76
CA ASP A 214 -12.23 -0.22 8.39
C ASP A 214 -12.84 -1.16 7.35
N SER A 215 -13.52 -2.22 7.74
CA SER A 215 -14.13 -3.19 6.84
C SER A 215 -15.65 -3.22 6.98
N MET A 216 -16.36 -3.23 5.86
CA MET A 216 -17.81 -3.45 5.84
C MET A 216 -18.21 -4.90 6.17
N ASN A 217 -17.25 -5.82 6.30
CA ASN A 217 -17.50 -7.25 6.40
C ASN A 217 -17.00 -7.81 7.74
N VAL A 218 -17.62 -8.92 8.14
CA VAL A 218 -17.13 -9.73 9.26
C VAL A 218 -15.78 -10.37 8.93
N ARG A 219 -15.01 -10.70 9.97
CA ARG A 219 -13.72 -11.35 9.83
C ARG A 219 -13.78 -12.62 8.97
N GLY A 220 -12.84 -12.77 8.07
CA GLY A 220 -12.72 -13.94 7.20
C GLY A 220 -13.69 -13.95 6.02
N ALA A 221 -14.31 -12.82 5.68
CA ALA A 221 -15.29 -12.75 4.60
C ALA A 221 -14.69 -12.86 3.19
N GLY A 222 -13.41 -12.54 3.01
CA GLY A 222 -12.73 -12.56 1.70
C GLY A 222 -13.36 -11.61 0.67
N LYS A 223 -13.71 -10.39 1.07
CA LYS A 223 -14.53 -9.49 0.25
C LYS A 223 -13.82 -8.23 -0.24
N ASP A 224 -12.97 -7.64 0.58
CA ASP A 224 -12.33 -6.36 0.29
C ASP A 224 -13.37 -5.24 0.02
N ARG A 225 -13.90 -4.67 1.09
CA ARG A 225 -14.82 -3.54 1.07
C ARG A 225 -14.52 -2.61 2.23
N HIS A 226 -13.82 -1.51 1.92
CA HIS A 226 -13.46 -0.50 2.91
C HIS A 226 -14.69 0.23 3.43
N ALA A 227 -14.73 0.45 4.73
CA ALA A 227 -15.64 1.34 5.42
C ALA A 227 -14.87 2.57 5.93
N ARG A 228 -15.58 3.63 6.29
CA ARG A 228 -15.00 4.74 7.02
C ARG A 228 -14.62 4.30 8.42
N ILE A 229 -13.62 4.96 8.99
CA ILE A 229 -13.14 4.62 10.33
C ILE A 229 -14.28 4.69 11.37
N GLY A 230 -14.55 3.56 11.99
CA GLY A 230 -15.60 3.40 12.99
C GLY A 230 -17.01 3.13 12.43
N GLU A 231 -17.17 3.03 11.12
CA GLU A 231 -18.45 2.68 10.48
C GLU A 231 -18.49 1.20 10.00
N GLY A 232 -17.41 0.44 10.27
CA GLY A 232 -17.28 -0.97 9.87
C GLY A 232 -17.15 -1.93 11.06
N GLU A 233 -16.80 -3.17 10.73
CA GLU A 233 -16.72 -4.30 11.67
C GLU A 233 -15.39 -4.34 12.47
N ILE A 234 -14.34 -3.62 12.03
CA ILE A 234 -13.09 -3.46 12.77
C ILE A 234 -13.30 -2.45 13.90
N GLY A 235 -13.92 -1.32 13.59
CA GLY A 235 -14.28 -0.28 14.52
C GLY A 235 -13.13 0.66 14.93
N ALA A 236 -13.52 1.86 15.36
CA ALA A 236 -12.57 2.93 15.66
C ALA A 236 -11.56 2.57 16.76
N GLU A 237 -11.99 1.84 17.80
CA GLU A 237 -11.10 1.47 18.91
C GLU A 237 -9.95 0.55 18.47
N ALA A 238 -10.22 -0.42 17.59
CA ALA A 238 -9.21 -1.30 17.04
C ALA A 238 -8.24 -0.52 16.14
N ILE A 239 -8.75 0.35 15.27
CA ILE A 239 -7.94 1.23 14.43
C ILE A 239 -7.03 2.15 15.28
N VAL A 240 -7.54 2.68 16.38
CA VAL A 240 -6.73 3.48 17.34
C VAL A 240 -5.63 2.62 17.98
N ARG A 241 -5.88 1.35 18.30
CA ARG A 241 -4.82 0.43 18.77
C ARG A 241 -3.75 0.22 17.71
N VAL A 242 -4.15 0.03 16.44
CA VAL A 242 -3.20 -0.15 15.31
C VAL A 242 -2.24 1.04 15.21
N ILE A 243 -2.72 2.27 15.16
CA ILE A 243 -1.86 3.45 15.03
C ILE A 243 -0.93 3.67 16.23
N ASN A 244 -1.30 3.18 17.41
CA ASN A 244 -0.52 3.33 18.64
C ASN A 244 0.39 2.14 18.95
N HIS A 245 0.28 1.04 18.20
CA HIS A 245 1.10 -0.16 18.44
C HIS A 245 2.60 0.15 18.22
N PRO A 246 3.48 -0.23 19.17
CA PRO A 246 4.91 0.10 19.11
C PRO A 246 5.60 -0.31 17.81
N ALA A 247 5.25 -1.48 17.25
CA ALA A 247 5.83 -1.98 16.00
C ALA A 247 5.38 -1.19 14.76
N LEU A 248 4.21 -0.54 14.80
CA LEU A 248 3.59 0.13 13.66
C LEU A 248 3.76 1.65 13.68
N ARG A 249 3.88 2.22 14.86
CA ARG A 249 3.77 3.66 15.14
C ARG A 249 4.66 4.59 14.31
N ASN A 250 5.73 4.10 13.72
CA ASN A 250 6.66 4.89 12.92
C ASN A 250 6.49 4.71 11.41
N LEU A 251 5.55 3.87 10.99
CA LEU A 251 5.24 3.63 9.59
C LEU A 251 4.33 4.72 9.01
N PRO A 252 4.34 4.94 7.70
CA PRO A 252 3.32 5.73 7.03
C PRO A 252 1.99 4.98 7.02
N PHE A 253 0.92 5.66 7.45
CA PHE A 253 -0.46 5.20 7.39
C PHE A 253 -1.19 5.93 6.28
N CYS A 254 -1.85 5.21 5.38
CA CYS A 254 -2.63 5.77 4.29
C CYS A 254 -4.09 5.28 4.35
N LEU A 255 -5.03 6.22 4.40
CA LEU A 255 -6.46 5.95 4.33
C LEU A 255 -6.89 5.75 2.88
N GLU A 256 -7.69 4.71 2.64
CA GLU A 256 -8.38 4.45 1.38
C GLU A 256 -9.89 4.31 1.59
N THR A 257 -10.35 4.84 2.70
CA THR A 257 -11.77 4.87 3.08
C THR A 257 -12.61 5.61 2.03
N PRO A 258 -13.92 5.28 1.87
CA PRO A 258 -14.77 5.90 0.87
C PRO A 258 -15.13 7.35 1.25
N ASN A 259 -14.15 8.25 1.15
CA ASN A 259 -14.24 9.64 1.50
C ASN A 259 -13.82 10.58 0.35
N GLU A 260 -14.26 11.82 0.46
CA GLU A 260 -13.71 12.98 -0.23
C GLU A 260 -12.78 13.75 0.73
N LEU A 261 -12.03 14.76 0.23
CA LEU A 261 -11.05 15.50 1.04
C LEU A 261 -11.57 15.99 2.40
N PRO A 262 -12.81 16.51 2.55
CA PRO A 262 -13.32 16.90 3.88
C PRO A 262 -13.49 15.73 4.84
N GLY A 263 -13.90 14.55 4.35
CA GLY A 263 -14.01 13.33 5.16
C GLY A 263 -12.64 12.81 5.57
N TYR A 264 -11.68 12.77 4.66
CA TYR A 264 -10.29 12.46 5.01
C TYR A 264 -9.70 13.43 6.06
N ALA A 265 -9.97 14.73 5.92
CA ALA A 265 -9.53 15.70 6.94
C ALA A 265 -10.12 15.40 8.32
N ALA A 266 -11.38 14.96 8.38
CA ALA A 266 -12.03 14.58 9.64
C ALA A 266 -11.41 13.31 10.24
N GLU A 267 -11.19 12.26 9.44
CA GLU A 267 -10.56 11.02 9.88
C GLU A 267 -9.10 11.25 10.32
N ILE A 268 -8.31 12.01 9.56
CA ILE A 268 -6.93 12.37 9.93
C ILE A 268 -6.89 13.11 11.26
N ARG A 269 -7.81 14.06 11.48
CA ARG A 269 -7.92 14.78 12.76
C ARG A 269 -8.26 13.82 13.88
N PHE A 270 -9.28 12.99 13.72
CA PHE A 270 -9.67 11.97 14.70
C PHE A 270 -8.47 11.08 15.09
N LEU A 271 -7.73 10.57 14.11
CA LEU A 271 -6.57 9.71 14.37
C LEU A 271 -5.44 10.45 15.08
N LYS A 272 -5.19 11.72 14.73
CA LYS A 272 -4.21 12.57 15.43
C LYS A 272 -4.60 12.83 16.88
N ASP A 273 -5.87 13.09 17.14
CA ASP A 273 -6.39 13.36 18.48
C ASP A 273 -6.32 12.12 19.40
N HIS A 274 -6.30 10.90 18.82
CA HIS A 274 -6.18 9.63 19.53
C HIS A 274 -4.76 9.03 19.48
N ARG A 275 -3.80 9.75 18.91
CA ARG A 275 -2.40 9.33 18.87
C ARG A 275 -1.75 9.56 20.23
N ILE A 276 -1.20 8.49 20.82
CA ILE A 276 -0.41 8.56 22.05
C ILE A 276 1.04 8.92 21.67
N GLY A 277 1.56 9.97 22.27
CA GLY A 277 2.86 10.58 22.00
C GLY A 277 4.09 9.67 22.22
#